data_57eab33aef3f9ccfe037883c214f3431
#
_entry.id   57eab33aef3f9ccfe037883c214f3431
#
_cell.length_a   1.000
_cell.length_b   1.000
_cell.length_c   1.000
_cell.angle_alpha   90.00
_cell.angle_beta   90.00
_cell.angle_gamma   90.00
#
_symmetry.space_group_name_H-M   'P 1'
#
loop_
_entity.id
_entity.type
_entity.pdbx_description
1 polymer ?
#
loop_
_entity_poly.entity_id
_entity_poly.type
_entity_poly.pdbx_seq_one_letter_code
_entity_poly.pdbx_strand_id
1 'polypeptide(L)'
;EQVCDYLEAQGKTKFHHETIYRLLLEDKHVGGTLYKHLRHLHKSHRKRYGSYERRGRIKNVVSIKQRPSVVDSRSRIGDWENDTVISKNKKSAIYTLVDRKILYTIIVKLNSKNATELAGKTLKVLEPMPSKIHTVTYDNYNTPTN
;
A
#
# COMPACT_ATOMS: atom_id res chain seq x y z
N GLU A 1 -14.15 -15.36 13.18
CA GLU A 1 -13.46 -15.64 14.46
C GLU A 1 -14.41 -15.31 15.61
N GLN A 2 -14.77 -14.06 15.92
CA GLN A 2 -15.61 -13.68 17.07
C GLN A 2 -16.91 -14.51 17.25
N VAL A 3 -17.62 -14.83 16.17
CA VAL A 3 -18.84 -15.65 16.23
C VAL A 3 -18.51 -17.10 16.60
N CYS A 4 -17.40 -17.64 16.10
CA CYS A 4 -16.96 -19.00 16.41
C CYS A 4 -16.59 -19.09 17.91
N ASP A 5 -15.82 -18.12 18.41
CA ASP A 5 -15.38 -18.04 19.79
C ASP A 5 -16.58 -17.89 20.74
N TYR A 6 -17.56 -17.07 20.35
CA TYR A 6 -18.81 -16.91 21.11
C TYR A 6 -19.63 -18.19 21.20
N LEU A 7 -19.75 -18.94 20.08
CA LEU A 7 -20.47 -20.21 20.06
C LEU A 7 -19.77 -21.28 20.92
N GLU A 8 -18.44 -21.33 20.85
CA GLU A 8 -17.62 -22.23 21.68
C GLU A 8 -17.76 -21.91 23.17
N ALA A 9 -17.75 -20.64 23.55
CA ALA A 9 -17.98 -20.20 24.94
C ALA A 9 -19.37 -20.55 25.48
N GLN A 10 -20.37 -20.72 24.59
CA GLN A 10 -21.72 -21.18 24.96
C GLN A 10 -21.87 -22.72 24.98
N GLY A 11 -20.77 -23.47 24.87
CA GLY A 11 -20.80 -24.92 24.82
C GLY A 11 -21.40 -25.53 23.54
N LYS A 12 -21.52 -24.72 22.47
CA LYS A 12 -21.97 -25.20 21.15
C LYS A 12 -20.79 -25.76 20.37
N THR A 13 -21.10 -26.48 19.28
CA THR A 13 -20.09 -27.10 18.42
C THR A 13 -19.10 -26.06 17.90
N LYS A 14 -17.82 -26.38 17.96
CA LYS A 14 -16.75 -25.55 17.42
C LYS A 14 -16.76 -25.56 15.91
N PHE A 15 -16.95 -24.40 15.29
CA PHE A 15 -16.89 -24.20 13.85
C PHE A 15 -15.66 -23.42 13.46
N HIS A 16 -15.05 -23.79 12.34
CA HIS A 16 -14.04 -22.95 11.72
C HIS A 16 -14.69 -21.75 11.04
N HIS A 17 -14.09 -20.57 11.12
CA HIS A 17 -14.65 -19.32 10.55
C HIS A 17 -14.94 -19.43 9.03
N GLU A 18 -14.18 -20.24 8.29
CA GLU A 18 -14.40 -20.48 6.87
C GLU A 18 -15.75 -21.16 6.59
N THR A 19 -16.22 -22.03 7.49
CA THR A 19 -17.54 -22.70 7.38
C THR A 19 -18.66 -21.64 7.40
N ILE A 20 -18.54 -20.64 8.28
CA ILE A 20 -19.52 -19.55 8.33
C ILE A 20 -19.49 -18.71 7.06
N TYR A 21 -18.31 -18.42 6.53
CA TYR A 21 -18.19 -17.68 5.26
C TYR A 21 -18.77 -18.46 4.07
N ARG A 22 -18.59 -19.77 4.02
CA ARG A 22 -19.21 -20.62 2.97
C ARG A 22 -20.73 -20.57 3.06
N LEU A 23 -21.30 -20.75 4.24
CA LEU A 23 -22.73 -20.65 4.47
C LEU A 23 -23.29 -19.31 3.98
N LEU A 24 -22.63 -18.20 4.30
CA LEU A 24 -23.04 -16.86 3.87
C LEU A 24 -22.94 -16.66 2.35
N LEU A 25 -21.97 -17.29 1.70
CA LEU A 25 -21.84 -17.26 0.25
C LEU A 25 -22.91 -18.12 -0.43
N GLU A 26 -23.22 -19.28 0.10
CA GLU A 26 -24.31 -20.16 -0.38
C GLU A 26 -25.66 -19.46 -0.22
N ASP A 27 -25.95 -18.86 0.94
CA ASP A 27 -27.16 -18.05 1.17
C ASP A 27 -27.28 -16.94 0.12
N LYS A 28 -26.18 -16.24 -0.17
CA LYS A 28 -26.16 -15.21 -1.21
C LYS A 28 -26.47 -15.76 -2.61
N HIS A 29 -25.97 -16.95 -2.94
CA HIS A 29 -26.21 -17.58 -4.25
C HIS A 29 -27.67 -17.96 -4.46
N VAL A 30 -28.38 -18.33 -3.40
CA VAL A 30 -29.82 -18.66 -3.46
C VAL A 30 -30.72 -17.45 -3.21
N GLY A 31 -30.15 -16.23 -3.21
CA GLY A 31 -30.92 -14.99 -3.07
C GLY A 31 -31.15 -14.56 -1.60
N GLY A 32 -30.50 -15.19 -0.64
CA GLY A 32 -30.58 -14.83 0.75
C GLY A 32 -29.92 -13.48 1.08
N THR A 33 -30.09 -13.01 2.30
CA THR A 33 -29.66 -11.67 2.73
C THR A 33 -28.63 -11.66 3.86
N LEU A 34 -28.21 -12.82 4.36
CA LEU A 34 -27.28 -12.92 5.50
C LEU A 34 -25.94 -12.22 5.26
N TYR A 35 -25.46 -12.23 4.01
CA TYR A 35 -24.22 -11.55 3.63
C TYR A 35 -24.23 -10.03 3.91
N LYS A 36 -25.44 -9.41 3.98
CA LYS A 36 -25.59 -7.96 4.25
C LYS A 36 -25.14 -7.57 5.66
N HIS A 37 -25.10 -8.52 6.58
CA HIS A 37 -24.66 -8.33 7.96
C HIS A 37 -23.13 -8.47 8.12
N LEU A 38 -22.41 -8.79 7.06
CA LEU A 38 -20.96 -8.82 7.09
C LEU A 38 -20.35 -7.41 7.16
N ARG A 39 -19.34 -7.26 8.00
CA ARG A 39 -18.59 -5.99 8.13
C ARG A 39 -18.00 -5.48 6.82
N HIS A 40 -17.70 -6.38 5.88
CA HIS A 40 -17.09 -6.09 4.58
C HIS A 40 -17.91 -6.74 3.45
N LEU A 41 -19.04 -6.12 3.11
CA LEU A 41 -20.00 -6.56 2.09
C LEU A 41 -19.39 -6.87 0.71
N HIS A 42 -18.33 -6.18 0.32
CA HIS A 42 -17.80 -6.17 -1.06
C HIS A 42 -16.35 -6.65 -1.18
N LYS A 43 -15.74 -7.16 -0.12
CA LYS A 43 -14.42 -7.77 -0.26
C LYS A 43 -14.54 -9.07 -1.02
N SER A 44 -14.22 -9.05 -2.32
CA SER A 44 -13.96 -10.27 -3.05
C SER A 44 -12.88 -11.07 -2.32
N HIS A 45 -13.12 -12.36 -2.13
CA HIS A 45 -12.17 -13.25 -1.45
C HIS A 45 -10.85 -13.24 -2.24
N ARG A 46 -9.81 -12.69 -1.67
CA ARG A 46 -8.48 -12.69 -2.30
C ARG A 46 -7.97 -14.12 -2.27
N LYS A 47 -7.86 -14.77 -3.43
CA LYS A 47 -7.27 -16.12 -3.51
C LYS A 47 -5.90 -16.09 -2.86
N ARG A 48 -5.70 -16.86 -1.77
CA ARG A 48 -4.42 -16.96 -1.05
C ARG A 48 -3.33 -17.64 -1.86
N TYR A 49 -3.71 -18.50 -2.80
CA TYR A 49 -2.80 -19.28 -3.63
C TYR A 49 -3.16 -19.10 -5.11
N GLY A 50 -2.14 -18.98 -5.96
CA GLY A 50 -2.32 -18.94 -7.41
C GLY A 50 -2.76 -17.62 -8.02
N SER A 51 -2.72 -16.50 -7.29
CA SER A 51 -2.86 -15.20 -7.92
C SER A 51 -1.51 -14.79 -8.50
N TYR A 52 -1.36 -14.90 -9.79
CA TYR A 52 -0.25 -14.27 -10.52
C TYR A 52 -0.24 -12.78 -10.19
N GLU A 53 0.91 -12.28 -9.77
CA GLU A 53 1.05 -10.86 -9.45
C GLU A 53 0.96 -10.06 -10.75
N ARG A 54 -0.22 -9.48 -11.01
CA ARG A 54 -0.50 -8.66 -12.21
C ARG A 54 0.12 -7.27 -12.16
N ARG A 55 0.86 -6.96 -11.11
CA ARG A 55 1.62 -5.72 -11.04
C ARG A 55 2.78 -5.83 -12.01
N GLY A 56 2.83 -4.93 -12.99
CA GLY A 56 3.95 -4.87 -13.92
C GLY A 56 5.29 -4.78 -13.17
N ARG A 57 6.31 -5.44 -13.68
CA ARG A 57 7.67 -5.31 -13.14
C ARG A 57 8.24 -3.97 -13.58
N ILE A 58 8.79 -3.21 -12.64
CA ILE A 58 9.53 -2.00 -12.98
C ILE A 58 10.78 -2.42 -13.76
N LYS A 59 10.95 -1.87 -14.96
CA LYS A 59 12.17 -2.12 -15.75
C LYS A 59 13.35 -1.43 -15.05
N ASN A 60 14.51 -2.10 -15.03
CA ASN A 60 15.75 -1.57 -14.46
C ASN A 60 15.64 -1.12 -13.00
N VAL A 61 14.85 -1.82 -12.19
CA VAL A 61 14.73 -1.53 -10.77
C VAL A 61 16.07 -1.71 -10.06
N VAL A 62 16.48 -0.70 -9.31
CA VAL A 62 17.59 -0.80 -8.37
C VAL A 62 17.04 -1.35 -7.06
N SER A 63 17.50 -2.54 -6.66
CA SER A 63 17.03 -3.20 -5.44
C SER A 63 17.44 -2.40 -4.21
N ILE A 64 16.55 -2.32 -3.22
CA ILE A 64 16.84 -1.71 -1.91
C ILE A 64 18.02 -2.41 -1.21
N LYS A 65 18.31 -3.67 -1.54
CA LYS A 65 19.49 -4.40 -1.03
C LYS A 65 20.83 -3.82 -1.50
N GLN A 66 20.82 -3.03 -2.58
CA GLN A 66 22.01 -2.33 -3.11
C GLN A 66 22.20 -0.96 -2.48
N ARG A 67 21.32 -0.56 -1.55
CA ARG A 67 21.39 0.72 -0.86
C ARG A 67 22.66 0.77 0.01
N PRO A 68 23.44 1.87 -0.04
CA PRO A 68 24.61 2.03 0.80
C PRO A 68 24.26 1.98 2.30
N SER A 69 25.06 1.31 3.12
CA SER A 69 24.84 1.13 4.56
C SER A 69 24.75 2.47 5.33
N VAL A 70 25.41 3.51 4.83
CA VAL A 70 25.33 4.87 5.39
C VAL A 70 23.92 5.44 5.38
N VAL A 71 23.06 5.00 4.44
CA VAL A 71 21.65 5.41 4.37
C VAL A 71 20.85 4.75 5.49
N ASP A 72 21.16 3.49 5.78
CA ASP A 72 20.48 2.72 6.84
C ASP A 72 20.85 3.22 8.23
N SER A 73 22.12 3.64 8.43
CA SER A 73 22.59 4.23 9.68
C SER A 73 22.05 5.65 9.93
N ARG A 74 21.38 6.29 8.94
CA ARG A 74 20.86 7.66 9.03
C ARG A 74 21.91 8.70 9.50
N SER A 75 23.15 8.49 9.13
CA SER A 75 24.27 9.29 9.67
C SER A 75 24.48 10.62 8.95
N ARG A 76 23.98 10.77 7.72
CA ARG A 76 24.17 11.99 6.91
C ARG A 76 22.84 12.59 6.44
N ILE A 77 22.83 13.89 6.17
CA ILE A 77 21.71 14.61 5.55
C ILE A 77 21.77 14.42 4.05
N GLY A 78 20.60 14.42 3.38
CA GLY A 78 20.49 14.30 1.92
C GLY A 78 20.16 12.90 1.42
N ASP A 79 19.82 11.98 2.31
CA ASP A 79 19.23 10.67 1.97
C ASP A 79 17.71 10.74 2.20
N TRP A 80 16.95 10.75 1.10
CA TRP A 80 15.52 10.99 1.11
C TRP A 80 14.72 9.71 0.92
N GLU A 81 13.62 9.62 1.61
CA GLU A 81 12.61 8.55 1.47
C GLU A 81 11.30 9.14 1.03
N ASN A 82 10.68 8.53 0.06
CA ASN A 82 9.45 9.03 -0.51
C ASN A 82 8.31 8.03 -0.36
N ASP A 83 7.13 8.56 -0.10
CA ASP A 83 5.90 7.80 -0.10
C ASP A 83 4.79 8.59 -0.80
N THR A 84 3.76 7.87 -1.27
CA THR A 84 2.65 8.47 -1.99
C THR A 84 1.32 7.95 -1.46
N VAL A 85 0.50 8.86 -0.93
CA VAL A 85 -0.85 8.57 -0.46
C VAL A 85 -1.86 8.97 -1.54
N ILE A 86 -2.57 7.99 -2.07
CA ILE A 86 -3.53 8.17 -3.17
C ILE A 86 -4.92 8.48 -2.61
N SER A 87 -5.60 9.46 -3.17
CA SER A 87 -6.98 9.80 -2.81
C SER A 87 -7.95 8.65 -3.08
N LYS A 88 -9.07 8.61 -2.36
CA LYS A 88 -10.13 7.60 -2.52
C LYS A 88 -10.59 7.46 -3.98
N ASN A 89 -10.65 8.55 -4.71
CA ASN A 89 -11.10 8.59 -6.10
C ASN A 89 -9.98 8.37 -7.12
N LYS A 90 -8.74 8.11 -6.67
CA LYS A 90 -7.54 7.91 -7.51
C LYS A 90 -7.21 9.06 -8.48
N LYS A 91 -7.85 10.23 -8.33
CA LYS A 91 -7.65 11.39 -9.20
C LYS A 91 -6.50 12.30 -8.75
N SER A 92 -6.12 12.22 -7.49
CA SER A 92 -5.04 13.02 -6.91
C SER A 92 -4.26 12.18 -5.90
N ALA A 93 -3.06 12.64 -5.56
CA ALA A 93 -2.26 12.03 -4.51
C ALA A 93 -1.53 13.11 -3.70
N ILE A 94 -1.12 12.74 -2.50
CA ILE A 94 -0.15 13.47 -1.70
C ILE A 94 1.17 12.70 -1.80
N TYR A 95 2.21 13.41 -2.13
CA TYR A 95 3.56 12.93 -2.18
C TYR A 95 4.33 13.51 -1.00
N THR A 96 4.98 12.65 -0.24
CA THR A 96 5.82 13.03 0.90
C THR A 96 7.27 12.70 0.62
N LEU A 97 8.16 13.58 1.00
CA LEU A 97 9.60 13.42 0.89
C LEU A 97 10.21 13.70 2.25
N VAL A 98 10.88 12.73 2.83
CA VAL A 98 11.42 12.81 4.20
C VAL A 98 12.92 12.59 4.16
N ASP A 99 13.71 13.53 4.70
CA ASP A 99 15.13 13.29 4.97
C ASP A 99 15.29 12.31 6.12
N ARG A 100 16.05 11.25 5.90
CA ARG A 100 16.15 10.13 6.85
C ARG A 100 16.88 10.47 8.15
N LYS A 101 17.76 11.48 8.14
CA LYS A 101 18.51 11.89 9.33
C LYS A 101 17.75 12.88 10.18
N ILE A 102 17.32 13.98 9.59
CA ILE A 102 16.74 15.11 10.32
C ILE A 102 15.21 15.07 10.35
N LEU A 103 14.59 14.12 9.64
CA LEU A 103 13.14 13.95 9.50
C LEU A 103 12.43 15.19 8.91
N TYR A 104 13.19 16.04 8.24
CA TYR A 104 12.60 17.17 7.51
C TYR A 104 11.67 16.64 6.42
N THR A 105 10.42 17.06 6.46
CA THR A 105 9.36 16.52 5.62
C THR A 105 8.82 17.59 4.68
N ILE A 106 8.77 17.24 3.40
CA ILE A 106 8.15 18.05 2.35
C ILE A 106 6.92 17.32 1.86
N ILE A 107 5.81 18.04 1.75
CA ILE A 107 4.54 17.50 1.29
C ILE A 107 4.13 18.24 0.02
N VAL A 108 3.87 17.49 -1.04
CA VAL A 108 3.48 18.02 -2.35
C VAL A 108 2.19 17.37 -2.84
N LYS A 109 1.26 18.16 -3.32
CA LYS A 109 0.06 17.66 -3.98
C LYS A 109 0.38 17.28 -5.43
N LEU A 110 -0.04 16.09 -5.82
CA LEU A 110 -0.04 15.61 -7.20
C LEU A 110 -1.46 15.69 -7.76
N ASN A 111 -1.60 16.18 -8.98
CA ASN A 111 -2.89 16.26 -9.66
C ASN A 111 -3.26 14.97 -10.38
N SER A 112 -2.27 14.12 -10.61
CA SER A 112 -2.45 12.82 -11.26
C SER A 112 -1.52 11.76 -10.66
N LYS A 113 -1.83 10.50 -10.95
CA LYS A 113 -0.94 9.37 -10.63
C LYS A 113 0.05 9.13 -11.77
N ASN A 114 0.85 10.13 -12.13
CA ASN A 114 1.79 10.05 -13.24
C ASN A 114 3.24 10.12 -12.71
N ALA A 115 4.06 9.16 -13.13
CA ALA A 115 5.47 9.11 -12.75
C ALA A 115 6.27 10.32 -13.25
N THR A 116 5.92 10.86 -14.41
CA THR A 116 6.56 12.05 -14.97
C THR A 116 6.26 13.29 -14.12
N GLU A 117 5.01 13.47 -13.68
CA GLU A 117 4.64 14.57 -12.78
C GLU A 117 5.37 14.43 -11.44
N LEU A 118 5.42 13.21 -10.89
CA LEU A 118 6.14 12.91 -9.65
C LEU A 118 7.62 13.29 -9.78
N ALA A 119 8.29 12.81 -10.82
CA ALA A 119 9.72 13.09 -11.05
C ALA A 119 9.97 14.60 -11.21
N GLY A 120 9.18 15.30 -12.01
CA GLY A 120 9.31 16.74 -12.20
C GLY A 120 9.12 17.54 -10.90
N LYS A 121 8.14 17.16 -10.08
CA LYS A 121 7.92 17.81 -8.77
C LYS A 121 9.03 17.48 -7.77
N THR A 122 9.55 16.25 -7.79
CA THR A 122 10.70 15.87 -6.95
C THR A 122 11.91 16.73 -7.27
N LEU A 123 12.27 16.87 -8.54
CA LEU A 123 13.39 17.71 -8.95
C LEU A 123 13.19 19.17 -8.53
N LYS A 124 12.02 19.74 -8.83
CA LYS A 124 11.69 21.12 -8.47
C LYS A 124 11.76 21.43 -6.98
N VAL A 125 11.44 20.44 -6.14
CA VAL A 125 11.47 20.61 -4.68
C VAL A 125 12.87 20.40 -4.10
N LEU A 126 13.65 19.52 -4.70
CA LEU A 126 15.00 19.20 -4.22
C LEU A 126 16.07 20.16 -4.75
N GLU A 127 15.87 20.76 -5.93
CA GLU A 127 16.81 21.68 -6.57
C GLU A 127 17.23 22.87 -5.66
N PRO A 128 16.31 23.53 -4.94
CA PRO A 128 16.69 24.65 -4.07
C PRO A 128 17.28 24.22 -2.72
N MET A 129 17.44 22.92 -2.45
CA MET A 129 17.95 22.46 -1.17
C MET A 129 19.44 22.79 -0.99
N PRO A 130 19.82 23.38 0.17
CA PRO A 130 21.21 23.77 0.41
C PRO A 130 22.13 22.57 0.63
N SER A 131 21.60 21.43 1.01
CA SER A 131 22.35 20.20 1.26
C SER A 131 22.43 19.34 0.00
N LYS A 132 23.59 18.67 -0.19
CA LYS A 132 23.78 17.72 -1.27
C LYS A 132 22.76 16.58 -1.16
N ILE A 133 22.10 16.27 -2.27
CA ILE A 133 21.21 15.11 -2.39
C ILE A 133 22.08 13.90 -2.73
N HIS A 134 22.03 12.87 -1.90
CA HIS A 134 22.82 11.65 -2.07
C HIS A 134 21.98 10.52 -2.64
N THR A 135 20.83 10.21 -2.04
CA THR A 135 19.94 9.15 -2.47
C THR A 135 18.47 9.57 -2.34
N VAL A 136 17.63 9.03 -3.22
CA VAL A 136 16.18 9.10 -3.08
C VAL A 136 15.62 7.68 -3.19
N THR A 137 14.98 7.20 -2.14
CA THR A 137 14.37 5.88 -2.09
C THR A 137 12.88 6.01 -2.40
N TYR A 138 12.40 5.27 -3.38
CA TYR A 138 10.99 5.22 -3.77
C TYR A 138 10.38 3.89 -3.37
N ASP A 139 9.14 3.90 -2.88
CA ASP A 139 8.34 2.68 -2.85
C ASP A 139 7.93 2.30 -4.28
N ASN A 140 7.69 1.00 -4.51
CA ASN A 140 7.34 0.45 -5.82
C ASN A 140 6.04 1.08 -6.36
N TYR A 141 6.19 2.21 -7.07
CA TYR A 141 5.08 2.91 -7.68
C TYR A 141 4.85 2.38 -9.10
N ASN A 142 4.04 1.32 -9.21
CA ASN A 142 3.61 0.82 -10.51
C ASN A 142 2.56 1.76 -11.10
N THR A 143 2.95 2.62 -12.01
CA THR A 143 2.00 3.19 -12.98
C THR A 143 1.65 2.10 -13.98
N PRO A 144 0.36 1.82 -14.25
CA PRO A 144 0.01 1.08 -15.44
C PRO A 144 0.48 1.90 -16.65
N THR A 145 1.45 1.38 -17.37
CA THR A 145 1.72 1.85 -18.73
C THR A 145 0.53 1.40 -19.58
N ASN A 146 -0.18 2.38 -20.14
CA ASN A 146 -1.10 2.14 -21.25
C ASN A 146 -0.36 1.49 -22.41
#